data_5c9f90c65641e7476c062d3ccfa1c347
#
_entry.id   5c9f90c65641e7476c062d3ccfa1c347
#
_cell.length_a   1.000
_cell.length_b   1.000
_cell.length_c   1.000
_cell.angle_alpha   90.00
_cell.angle_beta   90.00
_cell.angle_gamma   90.00
#
_symmetry.space_group_name_H-M   'P 1'
#
loop_
_entity.id
_entity.type
_entity.pdbx_description
1 polymer ?
#
loop_
_entity_poly.entity_id
_entity_poly.type
_entity_poly.pdbx_seq_one_letter_code
_entity_poly.pdbx_strand_id
1 'polypeptide(L)'
;VQPALMNPILAAMVLSMLATPFLIMYSNRIVMKLVASDWLQQSLQMTTIARKTINTSKHVIICGYGRCGQNLARMLEREGIPYMALDLDPDRVRQAAAAGNSVVYGDATRLQALMAAGLVRASAVAVTYLDVPSALKVLANTRAHAPHVPVVVRTQDDLHLDKLQAAGAAEVVPEAIEGSLMLASHALALVGVPMRRVLRLVQDQRDARYNLLRGYFHGADDDTVNERDQERLSTVTLPPGAKVIGEPLGELALPAMGVRVVNLRRGDGHPSAAVAEALLAAGDTLVLSGHPAALALAEDKLLQG
;
A
#
# COMPACT_ATOMS: atom_id res chain seq x y z
N VAL A 1 -31.54 -60.03 15.83
CA VAL A 1 -32.02 -59.01 14.90
C VAL A 1 -33.42 -59.41 14.45
N GLN A 2 -34.41 -58.56 14.69
CA GLN A 2 -35.78 -58.86 14.32
C GLN A 2 -35.92 -59.09 12.82
N PRO A 3 -36.55 -60.17 12.31
CA PRO A 3 -36.69 -60.45 10.88
C PRO A 3 -37.36 -59.31 10.08
N ALA A 4 -38.20 -58.54 10.76
CA ALA A 4 -38.93 -57.43 10.18
C ALA A 4 -37.99 -56.27 9.72
N LEU A 5 -36.80 -56.14 10.32
CA LEU A 5 -35.83 -55.13 9.96
C LEU A 5 -34.73 -55.57 8.92
N MET A 6 -34.56 -56.90 8.80
CA MET A 6 -33.59 -57.48 7.86
C MET A 6 -34.03 -57.37 6.41
N ASN A 7 -35.31 -57.54 6.10
CA ASN A 7 -35.83 -57.51 4.74
C ASN A 7 -35.63 -56.05 4.07
N PRO A 8 -35.98 -54.98 4.75
CA PRO A 8 -35.74 -53.65 4.16
C PRO A 8 -34.24 -53.30 4.02
N ILE A 9 -33.37 -53.79 4.94
CA ILE A 9 -31.91 -53.56 4.83
C ILE A 9 -31.35 -54.35 3.64
N LEU A 10 -31.71 -55.61 3.46
CA LEU A 10 -31.30 -56.39 2.29
C LEU A 10 -31.81 -55.80 0.97
N ALA A 11 -33.07 -55.37 0.96
CA ALA A 11 -33.63 -54.68 -0.22
C ALA A 11 -32.89 -53.39 -0.55
N ALA A 12 -32.55 -52.58 0.46
CA ALA A 12 -31.76 -51.35 0.28
C ALA A 12 -30.33 -51.62 -0.26
N MET A 13 -29.67 -52.67 0.25
CA MET A 13 -28.34 -53.10 -0.25
C MET A 13 -28.42 -53.56 -1.71
N VAL A 14 -29.40 -54.36 -2.09
CA VAL A 14 -29.59 -54.84 -3.47
C VAL A 14 -29.89 -53.65 -4.41
N LEU A 15 -30.78 -52.76 -3.99
CA LEU A 15 -31.10 -51.53 -4.76
C LEU A 15 -29.87 -50.62 -4.91
N SER A 16 -29.06 -50.48 -3.87
CA SER A 16 -27.82 -49.69 -3.93
C SER A 16 -26.83 -50.32 -4.90
N MET A 17 -26.64 -51.64 -4.87
CA MET A 17 -25.77 -52.33 -5.81
C MET A 17 -26.24 -52.22 -7.26
N LEU A 18 -27.56 -52.29 -7.50
CA LEU A 18 -28.14 -52.07 -8.82
C LEU A 18 -28.03 -50.62 -9.30
N ALA A 19 -28.16 -49.64 -8.42
CA ALA A 19 -28.10 -48.24 -8.72
C ALA A 19 -26.66 -47.76 -9.04
N THR A 20 -25.65 -48.36 -8.40
CA THR A 20 -24.24 -47.93 -8.51
C THR A 20 -23.72 -47.89 -9.95
N PRO A 21 -23.88 -48.89 -10.82
CA PRO A 21 -23.41 -48.82 -12.19
C PRO A 21 -24.12 -47.73 -13.01
N PHE A 22 -25.39 -47.49 -12.73
CA PHE A 22 -26.13 -46.40 -13.38
C PHE A 22 -25.63 -45.04 -12.91
N LEU A 23 -25.37 -44.86 -11.62
CA LEU A 23 -24.77 -43.63 -11.09
C LEU A 23 -23.39 -43.39 -11.68
N ILE A 24 -22.55 -44.40 -11.81
CA ILE A 24 -21.23 -44.28 -12.47
C ILE A 24 -21.39 -43.94 -13.96
N MET A 25 -22.29 -44.62 -14.68
CA MET A 25 -22.49 -44.40 -16.11
C MET A 25 -23.08 -43.02 -16.41
N TYR A 26 -23.93 -42.49 -15.53
CA TYR A 26 -24.53 -41.17 -15.69
C TYR A 26 -23.78 -40.06 -14.90
N SER A 27 -22.78 -40.40 -14.08
CA SER A 27 -22.00 -39.43 -13.28
C SER A 27 -21.42 -38.33 -14.13
N ASN A 28 -20.84 -38.65 -15.28
CA ASN A 28 -20.30 -37.65 -16.21
C ASN A 28 -21.36 -36.69 -16.75
N ARG A 29 -22.61 -37.19 -17.00
CA ARG A 29 -23.71 -36.31 -17.45
C ARG A 29 -24.24 -35.42 -16.33
N ILE A 30 -24.28 -35.93 -15.11
CA ILE A 30 -24.73 -35.19 -13.93
C ILE A 30 -23.68 -34.12 -13.57
N VAL A 31 -22.41 -34.52 -13.54
CA VAL A 31 -21.27 -33.62 -13.30
C VAL A 31 -21.20 -32.54 -14.40
N MET A 32 -21.34 -32.91 -15.68
CA MET A 32 -21.34 -31.94 -16.78
C MET A 32 -22.49 -30.94 -16.70
N LYS A 33 -23.69 -31.35 -16.22
CA LYS A 33 -24.79 -30.39 -16.00
C LYS A 33 -24.53 -29.44 -14.83
N LEU A 34 -23.91 -29.93 -13.75
CA LEU A 34 -23.57 -29.10 -12.60
C LEU A 34 -22.36 -28.18 -12.90
N VAL A 35 -21.32 -28.72 -13.56
CA VAL A 35 -20.13 -27.96 -13.96
C VAL A 35 -20.40 -26.99 -15.13
N ALA A 36 -21.34 -27.33 -16.01
CA ALA A 36 -21.74 -26.41 -17.09
C ALA A 36 -22.39 -25.13 -16.54
N SER A 37 -23.07 -25.18 -15.39
CA SER A 37 -23.57 -23.98 -14.73
C SER A 37 -22.43 -23.10 -14.18
N ASP A 38 -21.40 -23.73 -13.61
CA ASP A 38 -20.22 -23.01 -13.11
C ASP A 38 -19.38 -22.43 -14.26
N TRP A 39 -19.21 -23.19 -15.35
CA TRP A 39 -18.50 -22.70 -16.53
C TRP A 39 -19.25 -21.56 -17.21
N LEU A 40 -20.57 -21.64 -17.32
CA LEU A 40 -21.40 -20.58 -17.88
C LEU A 40 -21.37 -19.32 -17.00
N GLN A 41 -21.42 -19.48 -15.67
CA GLN A 41 -21.26 -18.38 -14.72
C GLN A 41 -19.87 -17.77 -14.82
N GLN A 42 -18.80 -18.56 -14.90
CA GLN A 42 -17.44 -18.07 -15.11
C GLN A 42 -17.30 -17.31 -16.43
N SER A 43 -17.89 -17.81 -17.52
CA SER A 43 -17.87 -17.13 -18.82
C SER A 43 -18.60 -15.79 -18.80
N LEU A 44 -19.74 -15.72 -18.13
CA LEU A 44 -20.51 -14.48 -17.94
C LEU A 44 -19.74 -13.48 -17.07
N GLN A 45 -19.03 -13.96 -16.03
CA GLN A 45 -18.18 -13.14 -15.17
C GLN A 45 -17.01 -12.55 -15.96
N MET A 46 -16.30 -13.37 -16.76
CA MET A 46 -15.21 -12.91 -17.61
C MET A 46 -15.68 -11.82 -18.60
N THR A 47 -16.88 -12.01 -19.17
CA THR A 47 -17.46 -11.02 -20.09
C THR A 47 -17.77 -9.70 -19.38
N THR A 48 -18.25 -9.77 -18.13
CA THR A 48 -18.55 -8.58 -17.31
C THR A 48 -17.28 -7.81 -16.92
N ILE A 49 -16.23 -8.53 -16.51
CA ILE A 49 -14.92 -7.96 -16.21
C ILE A 49 -14.35 -7.29 -17.46
N ALA A 50 -14.31 -8.01 -18.58
CA ALA A 50 -13.78 -7.52 -19.84
C ALA A 50 -14.52 -6.27 -20.33
N ARG A 51 -15.87 -6.24 -20.28
CA ARG A 51 -16.66 -5.07 -20.68
C ARG A 51 -16.32 -3.80 -19.91
N LYS A 52 -16.12 -3.91 -18.59
CA LYS A 52 -15.73 -2.77 -17.75
C LYS A 52 -14.30 -2.30 -18.02
N THR A 53 -13.42 -3.19 -18.49
CA THR A 53 -11.98 -2.93 -18.63
C THR A 53 -11.55 -2.60 -20.08
N ILE A 54 -12.41 -2.84 -21.08
CA ILE A 54 -12.07 -2.66 -22.52
C ILE A 54 -11.49 -1.28 -22.83
N ASN A 55 -12.02 -0.24 -22.21
CA ASN A 55 -11.60 1.15 -22.46
C ASN A 55 -10.64 1.69 -21.40
N THR A 56 -10.20 0.87 -20.44
CA THR A 56 -9.35 1.32 -19.35
C THR A 56 -7.90 0.85 -19.58
N SER A 57 -7.00 1.81 -19.70
CA SER A 57 -5.56 1.58 -19.75
C SER A 57 -4.89 2.34 -18.61
N LYS A 58 -3.71 1.94 -18.19
CA LYS A 58 -2.96 2.56 -17.09
C LYS A 58 -3.75 2.59 -15.77
N HIS A 59 -4.50 1.54 -15.49
CA HIS A 59 -5.27 1.38 -14.26
C HIS A 59 -4.55 0.48 -13.26
N VAL A 60 -5.00 0.49 -12.01
CA VAL A 60 -4.53 -0.40 -10.95
C VAL A 60 -5.50 -1.57 -10.80
N ILE A 61 -4.99 -2.81 -10.80
CA ILE A 61 -5.78 -3.99 -10.46
C ILE A 61 -5.67 -4.23 -8.96
N ILE A 62 -6.81 -4.24 -8.26
CA ILE A 62 -6.89 -4.50 -6.83
C ILE A 62 -7.38 -5.93 -6.62
N CYS A 63 -6.53 -6.80 -6.07
CA CYS A 63 -6.88 -8.17 -5.71
C CYS A 63 -7.37 -8.21 -4.27
N GLY A 64 -8.70 -8.29 -4.08
CA GLY A 64 -9.40 -8.19 -2.81
C GLY A 64 -9.99 -6.79 -2.55
N TYR A 65 -11.29 -6.71 -2.27
CA TYR A 65 -11.98 -5.44 -1.99
C TYR A 65 -12.49 -5.37 -0.54
N GLY A 66 -11.68 -5.93 0.39
CA GLY A 66 -11.85 -5.75 1.84
C GLY A 66 -11.49 -4.32 2.28
N ARG A 67 -11.34 -4.08 3.59
CA ARG A 67 -11.02 -2.76 4.14
C ARG A 67 -9.79 -2.10 3.50
N CYS A 68 -8.73 -2.87 3.29
CA CYS A 68 -7.51 -2.37 2.65
C CYS A 68 -7.77 -1.99 1.18
N GLY A 69 -8.39 -2.88 0.39
CA GLY A 69 -8.74 -2.62 -1.01
C GLY A 69 -9.67 -1.42 -1.19
N GLN A 70 -10.66 -1.25 -0.31
CA GLN A 70 -11.57 -0.09 -0.32
C GLN A 70 -10.84 1.22 0.01
N ASN A 71 -9.88 1.19 0.95
CA ASN A 71 -9.07 2.37 1.26
C ASN A 71 -8.18 2.76 0.08
N LEU A 72 -7.52 1.77 -0.53
CA LEU A 72 -6.72 1.99 -1.73
C LEU A 72 -7.56 2.55 -2.87
N ALA A 73 -8.73 1.97 -3.15
CA ALA A 73 -9.64 2.44 -4.19
C ALA A 73 -10.03 3.91 -3.99
N ARG A 74 -10.39 4.31 -2.75
CA ARG A 74 -10.72 5.71 -2.42
C ARG A 74 -9.56 6.67 -2.65
N MET A 75 -8.33 6.25 -2.39
CA MET A 75 -7.14 7.08 -2.66
C MET A 75 -6.92 7.22 -4.16
N LEU A 76 -7.02 6.14 -4.92
CA LEU A 76 -6.91 6.16 -6.38
C LEU A 76 -7.99 7.05 -7.03
N GLU A 77 -9.23 6.98 -6.53
CA GLU A 77 -10.33 7.84 -6.99
C GLU A 77 -10.04 9.33 -6.77
N ARG A 78 -9.48 9.69 -5.60
CA ARG A 78 -9.10 11.09 -5.30
C ARG A 78 -8.02 11.62 -6.24
N GLU A 79 -7.10 10.76 -6.65
CA GLU A 79 -6.03 11.09 -7.60
C GLU A 79 -6.47 10.95 -9.07
N GLY A 80 -7.74 10.56 -9.32
CA GLY A 80 -8.23 10.34 -10.67
C GLY A 80 -7.61 9.12 -11.38
N ILE A 81 -7.00 8.22 -10.63
CA ILE A 81 -6.38 7.00 -11.16
C ILE A 81 -7.43 5.91 -11.28
N PRO A 82 -7.69 5.39 -12.50
CA PRO A 82 -8.66 4.33 -12.68
C PRO A 82 -8.18 3.03 -12.02
N TYR A 83 -9.13 2.24 -11.51
CA TYR A 83 -8.85 0.92 -10.96
C TYR A 83 -9.92 -0.09 -11.35
N MET A 84 -9.57 -1.37 -11.23
CA MET A 84 -10.46 -2.51 -11.31
C MET A 84 -10.21 -3.44 -10.13
N ALA A 85 -11.18 -3.63 -9.27
CA ALA A 85 -11.06 -4.54 -8.14
C ALA A 85 -11.71 -5.90 -8.43
N LEU A 86 -11.04 -6.97 -8.03
CA LEU A 86 -11.51 -8.36 -8.07
C LEU A 86 -11.74 -8.82 -6.63
N ASP A 87 -12.91 -9.36 -6.33
CA ASP A 87 -13.21 -9.95 -5.02
C ASP A 87 -14.04 -11.24 -5.16
N LEU A 88 -13.86 -12.17 -4.24
CA LEU A 88 -14.58 -13.45 -4.17
C LEU A 88 -15.87 -13.37 -3.35
N ASP A 89 -16.10 -12.29 -2.64
CA ASP A 89 -17.32 -12.08 -1.85
C ASP A 89 -18.42 -11.44 -2.71
N PRO A 90 -19.45 -12.18 -3.10
CA PRO A 90 -20.51 -11.68 -3.98
C PRO A 90 -21.34 -10.57 -3.34
N ASP A 91 -21.47 -10.55 -2.01
CA ASP A 91 -22.23 -9.50 -1.32
C ASP A 91 -21.46 -8.19 -1.31
N ARG A 92 -20.15 -8.27 -1.05
CA ARG A 92 -19.25 -7.12 -1.13
C ARG A 92 -19.22 -6.52 -2.53
N VAL A 93 -19.13 -7.38 -3.55
CA VAL A 93 -19.15 -6.95 -4.96
C VAL A 93 -20.46 -6.25 -5.31
N ARG A 94 -21.61 -6.83 -4.89
CA ARG A 94 -22.93 -6.20 -5.14
C ARG A 94 -23.06 -4.85 -4.48
N GLN A 95 -22.67 -4.71 -3.21
CA GLN A 95 -22.72 -3.46 -2.46
C GLN A 95 -21.82 -2.40 -3.09
N ALA A 96 -20.58 -2.78 -3.42
CA ALA A 96 -19.63 -1.88 -4.05
C ALA A 96 -20.07 -1.42 -5.44
N ALA A 97 -20.59 -2.33 -6.26
CA ALA A 97 -21.12 -2.00 -7.58
C ALA A 97 -22.35 -1.09 -7.51
N ALA A 98 -23.24 -1.30 -6.53
CA ALA A 98 -24.38 -0.42 -6.28
C ALA A 98 -23.94 0.99 -5.86
N ALA A 99 -22.79 1.11 -5.18
CA ALA A 99 -22.17 2.40 -4.83
C ALA A 99 -21.41 3.05 -5.99
N GLY A 100 -21.38 2.44 -7.19
CA GLY A 100 -20.69 2.97 -8.38
C GLY A 100 -19.22 2.60 -8.47
N ASN A 101 -18.69 1.79 -7.55
CA ASN A 101 -17.28 1.41 -7.53
C ASN A 101 -16.96 0.38 -8.65
N SER A 102 -15.74 0.43 -9.17
CA SER A 102 -15.26 -0.48 -10.21
C SER A 102 -14.83 -1.83 -9.62
N VAL A 103 -15.79 -2.59 -9.10
CA VAL A 103 -15.57 -3.90 -8.49
C VAL A 103 -16.33 -4.96 -9.27
N VAL A 104 -15.71 -6.13 -9.43
CA VAL A 104 -16.31 -7.29 -10.10
C VAL A 104 -15.99 -8.57 -9.33
N TYR A 105 -16.90 -9.53 -9.40
CA TYR A 105 -16.65 -10.85 -8.86
C TYR A 105 -15.60 -11.58 -9.70
N GLY A 106 -14.52 -12.04 -9.07
CA GLY A 106 -13.47 -12.77 -9.75
C GLY A 106 -12.38 -13.25 -8.80
N ASP A 107 -11.84 -14.41 -9.14
CA ASP A 107 -10.70 -15.00 -8.44
C ASP A 107 -9.38 -14.49 -9.06
N ALA A 108 -8.72 -13.56 -8.38
CA ALA A 108 -7.47 -12.97 -8.83
C ALA A 108 -6.30 -14.01 -8.91
N THR A 109 -6.43 -15.17 -8.30
CA THR A 109 -5.43 -16.24 -8.45
C THR A 109 -5.49 -16.93 -9.82
N ARG A 110 -6.57 -16.73 -10.57
CA ARG A 110 -6.76 -17.28 -11.90
C ARG A 110 -6.27 -16.31 -12.96
N LEU A 111 -5.40 -16.80 -13.84
CA LEU A 111 -4.85 -16.01 -14.94
C LEU A 111 -5.95 -15.33 -15.79
N GLN A 112 -7.02 -16.09 -16.10
CA GLN A 112 -8.10 -15.58 -16.93
C GLN A 112 -8.79 -14.35 -16.32
N ALA A 113 -8.95 -14.33 -14.98
CA ALA A 113 -9.54 -13.19 -14.29
C ALA A 113 -8.62 -11.95 -14.35
N LEU A 114 -7.32 -12.13 -14.13
CA LEU A 114 -6.33 -11.07 -14.26
C LEU A 114 -6.26 -10.52 -15.70
N MET A 115 -6.25 -11.42 -16.69
CA MET A 115 -6.23 -11.03 -18.11
C MET A 115 -7.51 -10.27 -18.50
N ALA A 116 -8.69 -10.74 -18.05
CA ALA A 116 -9.95 -10.03 -18.25
C ALA A 116 -9.97 -8.66 -17.55
N ALA A 117 -9.33 -8.56 -16.37
CA ALA A 117 -9.13 -7.28 -15.67
C ALA A 117 -8.10 -6.37 -16.36
N GLY A 118 -7.50 -6.78 -17.47
CA GLY A 118 -6.59 -5.96 -18.26
C GLY A 118 -5.15 -5.97 -17.77
N LEU A 119 -4.66 -7.08 -17.22
CA LEU A 119 -3.33 -7.22 -16.64
C LEU A 119 -2.21 -6.60 -17.49
N VAL A 120 -2.19 -6.88 -18.79
CA VAL A 120 -1.14 -6.39 -19.71
C VAL A 120 -1.14 -4.85 -19.86
N ARG A 121 -2.28 -4.21 -19.59
CA ARG A 121 -2.47 -2.75 -19.69
C ARG A 121 -2.49 -2.05 -18.35
N ALA A 122 -2.37 -2.80 -17.26
CA ALA A 122 -2.36 -2.26 -15.90
C ALA A 122 -1.06 -1.52 -15.61
N SER A 123 -1.13 -0.48 -14.79
CA SER A 123 0.04 0.22 -14.27
C SER A 123 0.62 -0.49 -13.05
N ALA A 124 -0.22 -1.16 -12.27
CA ALA A 124 0.20 -1.94 -11.11
C ALA A 124 -0.87 -2.97 -10.72
N VAL A 125 -0.45 -3.97 -9.94
CA VAL A 125 -1.34 -4.91 -9.27
C VAL A 125 -1.12 -4.78 -7.75
N ALA A 126 -2.19 -4.64 -6.98
CA ALA A 126 -2.15 -4.56 -5.52
C ALA A 126 -2.90 -5.76 -4.91
N VAL A 127 -2.17 -6.61 -4.21
CA VAL A 127 -2.74 -7.75 -3.46
C VAL A 127 -3.00 -7.29 -2.03
N THR A 128 -4.28 -7.17 -1.66
CA THR A 128 -4.72 -6.56 -0.40
C THR A 128 -5.19 -7.56 0.66
N TYR A 129 -5.30 -8.84 0.31
CA TYR A 129 -5.56 -9.93 1.25
C TYR A 129 -4.24 -10.50 1.82
N LEU A 130 -4.34 -11.22 2.95
CA LEU A 130 -3.19 -11.73 3.70
C LEU A 130 -2.78 -13.16 3.32
N ASP A 131 -3.51 -13.82 2.40
CA ASP A 131 -3.24 -15.20 2.02
C ASP A 131 -2.01 -15.31 1.10
N VAL A 132 -0.89 -15.72 1.67
CA VAL A 132 0.40 -15.83 0.98
C VAL A 132 0.37 -16.81 -0.21
N PRO A 133 -0.24 -18.02 -0.10
CA PRO A 133 -0.36 -18.91 -1.25
C PRO A 133 -1.08 -18.29 -2.44
N SER A 134 -2.15 -17.54 -2.21
CA SER A 134 -2.88 -16.83 -3.27
C SER A 134 -2.06 -15.66 -3.83
N ALA A 135 -1.35 -14.91 -2.99
CA ALA A 135 -0.45 -13.84 -3.44
C ALA A 135 0.66 -14.38 -4.36
N LEU A 136 1.25 -15.52 -4.01
CA LEU A 136 2.26 -16.17 -4.85
C LEU A 136 1.73 -16.57 -6.23
N LYS A 137 0.46 -17.01 -6.32
CA LYS A 137 -0.17 -17.32 -7.62
C LYS A 137 -0.37 -16.07 -8.46
N VAL A 138 -0.79 -14.95 -7.85
CA VAL A 138 -0.93 -13.66 -8.54
C VAL A 138 0.44 -13.21 -9.06
N LEU A 139 1.49 -13.27 -8.22
CA LEU A 139 2.86 -12.94 -8.62
C LEU A 139 3.34 -13.80 -9.79
N ALA A 140 3.17 -15.12 -9.71
CA ALA A 140 3.56 -16.04 -10.78
C ALA A 140 2.85 -15.73 -12.09
N ASN A 141 1.54 -15.50 -12.06
CA ASN A 141 0.74 -15.14 -13.23
C ASN A 141 1.17 -13.79 -13.83
N THR A 142 1.39 -12.78 -12.98
CA THR A 142 1.81 -11.45 -13.44
C THR A 142 3.21 -11.51 -14.05
N ARG A 143 4.15 -12.18 -13.40
CA ARG A 143 5.51 -12.32 -13.89
C ARG A 143 5.61 -13.07 -15.23
N ALA A 144 4.76 -14.08 -15.42
CA ALA A 144 4.74 -14.87 -16.65
C ALA A 144 4.12 -14.12 -17.84
N HIS A 145 3.12 -13.26 -17.61
CA HIS A 145 2.30 -12.68 -18.68
C HIS A 145 2.40 -11.16 -18.81
N ALA A 146 2.85 -10.47 -17.77
CA ALA A 146 3.02 -9.01 -17.76
C ALA A 146 4.19 -8.63 -16.82
N PRO A 147 5.44 -9.03 -17.12
CA PRO A 147 6.60 -8.84 -16.24
C PRO A 147 6.94 -7.37 -15.98
N HIS A 148 6.43 -6.46 -16.81
CA HIS A 148 6.60 -5.01 -16.67
C HIS A 148 5.62 -4.38 -15.67
N VAL A 149 4.59 -5.12 -15.22
CA VAL A 149 3.60 -4.61 -14.29
C VAL A 149 4.07 -4.88 -12.85
N PRO A 150 4.35 -3.85 -12.04
CA PRO A 150 4.76 -4.02 -10.67
C PRO A 150 3.60 -4.57 -9.82
N VAL A 151 3.97 -5.44 -8.88
CA VAL A 151 3.01 -6.05 -7.93
C VAL A 151 3.37 -5.63 -6.51
N VAL A 152 2.43 -4.99 -5.82
CA VAL A 152 2.53 -4.69 -4.39
C VAL A 152 1.73 -5.72 -3.63
N VAL A 153 2.33 -6.31 -2.60
CA VAL A 153 1.70 -7.38 -1.81
C VAL A 153 1.64 -6.97 -0.35
N ARG A 154 0.45 -7.05 0.24
CA ARG A 154 0.25 -6.91 1.69
C ARG A 154 0.50 -8.23 2.37
N THR A 155 1.22 -8.21 3.49
CA THR A 155 1.39 -9.36 4.40
C THR A 155 1.09 -8.96 5.84
N GLN A 156 0.86 -9.92 6.72
CA GLN A 156 0.60 -9.64 8.13
C GLN A 156 1.87 -9.21 8.84
N ASP A 157 2.97 -9.91 8.59
CA ASP A 157 4.27 -9.75 9.22
C ASP A 157 5.41 -9.91 8.19
N ASP A 158 6.64 -9.95 8.66
CA ASP A 158 7.84 -10.10 7.83
C ASP A 158 8.27 -11.56 7.56
N LEU A 159 7.55 -12.56 8.08
CA LEU A 159 7.91 -13.98 7.95
C LEU A 159 8.01 -14.46 6.49
N HIS A 160 7.23 -13.87 5.61
CA HIS A 160 7.15 -14.26 4.20
C HIS A 160 7.71 -13.21 3.24
N LEU A 161 8.36 -12.18 3.76
CA LEU A 161 8.86 -11.04 2.98
C LEU A 161 9.82 -11.52 1.88
N ASP A 162 10.88 -12.24 2.25
CA ASP A 162 11.88 -12.73 1.29
C ASP A 162 11.27 -13.65 0.23
N LYS A 163 10.31 -14.49 0.62
CA LYS A 163 9.62 -15.40 -0.30
C LYS A 163 8.78 -14.66 -1.34
N LEU A 164 8.07 -13.63 -0.91
CA LEU A 164 7.24 -12.81 -1.80
C LEU A 164 8.09 -11.94 -2.72
N GLN A 165 9.19 -11.39 -2.22
CA GLN A 165 10.16 -10.64 -3.03
C GLN A 165 10.83 -11.55 -4.06
N ALA A 166 11.32 -12.73 -3.66
CA ALA A 166 11.90 -13.70 -4.59
C ALA A 166 10.90 -14.17 -5.66
N ALA A 167 9.60 -14.20 -5.33
CA ALA A 167 8.53 -14.49 -6.29
C ALA A 167 8.24 -13.33 -7.26
N GLY A 168 8.86 -12.15 -7.06
CA GLY A 168 8.78 -11.00 -7.95
C GLY A 168 7.80 -9.91 -7.49
N ALA A 169 7.48 -9.84 -6.20
CA ALA A 169 6.82 -8.65 -5.67
C ALA A 169 7.74 -7.44 -5.83
N ALA A 170 7.23 -6.34 -6.38
CA ALA A 170 7.94 -5.07 -6.44
C ALA A 170 8.05 -4.47 -5.05
N GLU A 171 7.00 -4.65 -4.24
CA GLU A 171 6.97 -4.22 -2.85
C GLU A 171 6.14 -5.19 -2.00
N VAL A 172 6.59 -5.43 -0.78
CA VAL A 172 5.86 -6.22 0.23
C VAL A 172 5.64 -5.35 1.45
N VAL A 173 4.38 -5.15 1.84
CA VAL A 173 3.99 -4.27 2.94
C VAL A 173 3.54 -5.10 4.14
N PRO A 174 4.39 -5.28 5.17
CA PRO A 174 4.03 -6.00 6.40
C PRO A 174 3.23 -5.08 7.33
N GLU A 175 1.94 -5.37 7.47
CA GLU A 175 0.97 -4.54 8.19
C GLU A 175 1.35 -4.29 9.66
N ALA A 176 1.84 -5.33 10.36
CA ALA A 176 2.23 -5.22 11.75
C ALA A 176 3.40 -4.24 11.96
N ILE A 177 4.35 -4.24 11.04
CA ILE A 177 5.50 -3.34 11.11
C ILE A 177 5.07 -1.90 10.81
N GLU A 178 4.32 -1.69 9.72
CA GLU A 178 3.84 -0.35 9.36
C GLU A 178 2.92 0.23 10.44
N GLY A 179 2.05 -0.58 11.03
CA GLY A 179 1.24 -0.20 12.18
C GLY A 179 2.06 0.20 13.40
N SER A 180 3.14 -0.53 13.69
CA SER A 180 4.06 -0.23 14.79
C SER A 180 4.83 1.08 14.56
N LEU A 181 5.30 1.32 13.34
CA LEU A 181 5.97 2.58 12.98
C LEU A 181 5.02 3.77 13.08
N MET A 182 3.77 3.60 12.66
CA MET A 182 2.74 4.64 12.80
C MET A 182 2.46 4.94 14.28
N LEU A 183 2.30 3.90 15.12
CA LEU A 183 2.10 4.06 16.57
C LEU A 183 3.29 4.80 17.21
N ALA A 184 4.52 4.39 16.88
CA ALA A 184 5.72 5.04 17.35
C ALA A 184 5.79 6.51 16.94
N SER A 185 5.41 6.83 15.69
CA SER A 185 5.36 8.20 15.16
C SER A 185 4.43 9.07 15.99
N HIS A 186 3.22 8.58 16.26
CA HIS A 186 2.26 9.32 17.09
C HIS A 186 2.75 9.49 18.52
N ALA A 187 3.33 8.45 19.13
CA ALA A 187 3.86 8.53 20.49
C ALA A 187 4.99 9.55 20.59
N LEU A 188 5.94 9.54 19.65
CA LEU A 188 7.04 10.51 19.60
C LEU A 188 6.54 11.94 19.41
N ALA A 189 5.55 12.15 18.54
CA ALA A 189 4.94 13.47 18.35
C ALA A 189 4.25 13.97 19.64
N LEU A 190 3.54 13.09 20.36
CA LEU A 190 2.86 13.45 21.62
C LEU A 190 3.84 13.82 22.73
N VAL A 191 5.05 13.26 22.76
CA VAL A 191 6.10 13.64 23.74
C VAL A 191 6.93 14.83 23.27
N GLY A 192 6.55 15.51 22.17
CA GLY A 192 7.17 16.75 21.72
C GLY A 192 8.37 16.58 20.77
N VAL A 193 8.62 15.38 20.24
CA VAL A 193 9.67 15.21 19.23
C VAL A 193 9.23 15.91 17.94
N PRO A 194 10.07 16.78 17.34
CA PRO A 194 9.73 17.48 16.11
C PRO A 194 9.35 16.51 14.98
N MET A 195 8.27 16.81 14.26
CA MET A 195 7.73 15.91 13.22
C MET A 195 8.75 15.51 12.15
N ARG A 196 9.64 16.43 11.75
CA ARG A 196 10.72 16.12 10.80
C ARG A 196 11.66 15.03 11.32
N ARG A 197 11.97 15.03 12.63
CA ARG A 197 12.80 13.99 13.25
C ARG A 197 12.06 12.67 13.32
N VAL A 198 10.76 12.70 13.66
CA VAL A 198 9.89 11.50 13.64
C VAL A 198 9.88 10.86 12.26
N LEU A 199 9.63 11.65 11.20
CA LEU A 199 9.59 11.16 9.82
C LEU A 199 10.94 10.54 9.41
N ARG A 200 12.07 11.17 9.79
CA ARG A 200 13.40 10.62 9.52
C ARG A 200 13.61 9.29 10.23
N LEU A 201 13.28 9.19 11.52
CA LEU A 201 13.41 7.94 12.27
C LEU A 201 12.57 6.80 11.67
N VAL A 202 11.36 7.12 11.20
CA VAL A 202 10.50 6.14 10.50
C VAL A 202 11.13 5.73 9.19
N GLN A 203 11.68 6.67 8.43
CA GLN A 203 12.34 6.40 7.16
C GLN A 203 13.59 5.55 7.36
N ASP A 204 14.44 5.87 8.34
CA ASP A 204 15.62 5.09 8.69
C ASP A 204 15.25 3.66 9.09
N GLN A 205 14.18 3.47 9.85
CA GLN A 205 13.68 2.15 10.22
C GLN A 205 13.13 1.36 9.03
N ARG A 206 12.43 2.01 8.11
CA ARG A 206 12.02 1.40 6.85
C ARG A 206 13.22 1.00 6.01
N ASP A 207 14.17 1.91 5.80
CA ASP A 207 15.37 1.67 5.01
C ASP A 207 16.23 0.54 5.59
N ALA A 208 16.34 0.44 6.91
CA ALA A 208 17.08 -0.63 7.58
C ALA A 208 16.45 -2.02 7.39
N ARG A 209 15.11 -2.09 7.30
CA ARG A 209 14.38 -3.35 7.07
C ARG A 209 14.13 -3.67 5.60
N TYR A 210 13.99 -2.63 4.76
CA TYR A 210 13.70 -2.74 3.34
C TYR A 210 14.91 -2.45 2.45
N ASN A 211 16.14 -2.62 2.93
CA ASN A 211 17.38 -2.35 2.18
C ASN A 211 17.48 -3.07 0.81
N LEU A 212 16.56 -4.00 0.52
CA LEU A 212 16.41 -4.65 -0.80
C LEU A 212 15.63 -3.80 -1.82
N LEU A 213 14.89 -2.77 -1.39
CA LEU A 213 14.04 -1.96 -2.28
C LEU A 213 14.82 -0.88 -3.04
N ARG A 214 16.03 -0.53 -2.61
CA ARG A 214 16.85 0.51 -3.27
C ARG A 214 17.28 0.19 -4.71
N GLY A 215 17.19 -1.06 -5.14
CA GLY A 215 17.58 -1.46 -6.48
C GLY A 215 16.52 -1.26 -7.57
N TYR A 216 15.24 -1.11 -7.21
CA TYR A 216 14.13 -1.10 -8.17
C TYR A 216 13.57 0.28 -8.51
N PHE A 217 13.76 1.28 -7.66
CA PHE A 217 13.28 2.65 -7.92
C PHE A 217 14.25 3.53 -8.73
N HIS A 218 15.32 2.96 -9.26
CA HIS A 218 16.29 3.68 -10.12
C HIS A 218 15.80 3.93 -11.56
N GLY A 219 14.56 3.60 -11.88
CA GLY A 219 14.02 3.72 -13.24
C GLY A 219 12.92 4.75 -13.46
N ALA A 220 12.42 5.40 -12.40
CA ALA A 220 11.31 6.35 -12.52
C ALA A 220 11.61 7.79 -12.09
N ASP A 221 12.75 8.05 -11.41
CA ASP A 221 13.05 9.36 -10.87
C ASP A 221 14.54 9.72 -11.06
N ASP A 222 14.90 10.12 -12.28
CA ASP A 222 16.14 10.86 -12.53
C ASP A 222 16.08 12.28 -11.91
N ASP A 223 14.91 12.70 -11.45
CA ASP A 223 14.69 14.01 -10.82
C ASP A 223 14.91 14.03 -9.30
N THR A 224 14.88 12.86 -8.61
CA THR A 224 14.97 12.82 -7.14
C THR A 224 16.40 12.84 -6.59
N VAL A 225 17.40 12.50 -7.39
CA VAL A 225 18.82 12.57 -6.97
C VAL A 225 19.30 14.01 -6.85
N ASN A 226 18.75 14.93 -7.65
CA ASN A 226 19.06 16.36 -7.59
C ASN A 226 18.30 17.12 -6.50
N GLU A 227 17.16 16.63 -6.03
CA GLU A 227 16.38 17.30 -4.98
C GLU A 227 16.95 17.12 -3.57
N ARG A 228 17.69 16.05 -3.29
CA ARG A 228 18.32 15.81 -1.97
C ARG A 228 19.54 16.69 -1.72
N ASP A 229 20.16 17.21 -2.77
CA ASP A 229 21.38 17.98 -2.69
C ASP A 229 21.16 19.48 -3.00
N GLN A 230 19.94 19.91 -3.31
CA GLN A 230 19.61 21.30 -3.56
C GLN A 230 19.40 22.08 -2.26
N GLU A 231 19.94 23.31 -2.21
CA GLU A 231 19.63 24.24 -1.13
C GLU A 231 18.12 24.50 -1.08
N ARG A 232 17.53 24.33 0.12
CA ARG A 232 16.10 24.55 0.35
C ARG A 232 15.90 25.65 1.37
N LEU A 233 14.72 26.29 1.32
CA LEU A 233 14.25 27.18 2.37
C LEU A 233 13.51 26.36 3.43
N SER A 234 13.83 26.62 4.70
CA SER A 234 13.11 26.07 5.85
C SER A 234 12.74 27.20 6.80
N THR A 235 11.61 27.06 7.47
CA THR A 235 11.15 28.03 8.47
C THR A 235 11.15 27.36 9.84
N VAL A 236 11.75 28.01 10.83
CA VAL A 236 11.81 27.55 12.22
C VAL A 236 11.23 28.65 13.10
N THR A 237 10.18 28.31 13.86
CA THR A 237 9.60 29.23 14.85
C THR A 237 10.08 28.84 16.23
N LEU A 238 10.61 29.80 16.98
CA LEU A 238 11.16 29.58 18.31
C LEU A 238 10.04 29.44 19.37
N PRO A 239 9.90 28.29 20.01
CA PRO A 239 8.91 28.10 21.07
C PRO A 239 9.34 28.84 22.34
N PRO A 240 8.39 29.19 23.23
CA PRO A 240 8.72 29.67 24.55
C PRO A 240 9.56 28.66 25.30
N GLY A 241 10.79 29.00 25.69
CA GLY A 241 11.70 28.11 26.41
C GLY A 241 12.85 27.55 25.56
N ALA A 242 12.97 27.91 24.27
CA ALA A 242 14.16 27.59 23.47
C ALA A 242 15.40 28.27 24.09
N LYS A 243 16.52 27.56 24.25
CA LYS A 243 17.74 28.11 24.88
C LYS A 243 18.36 29.28 24.13
N VAL A 244 18.12 29.36 22.83
CA VAL A 244 18.63 30.43 21.97
C VAL A 244 17.90 31.78 22.15
N ILE A 245 16.85 31.81 23.00
CA ILE A 245 16.14 33.05 23.29
C ILE A 245 17.04 33.97 24.12
N GLY A 246 17.23 35.20 23.64
CA GLY A 246 18.13 36.18 24.24
C GLY A 246 19.55 36.14 23.70
N GLU A 247 19.91 35.17 22.86
CA GLU A 247 21.21 35.15 22.19
C GLU A 247 21.18 35.95 20.88
N PRO A 248 22.30 36.60 20.51
CA PRO A 248 22.45 37.23 19.19
C PRO A 248 22.48 36.17 18.07
N LEU A 249 21.78 36.42 16.98
CA LEU A 249 21.71 35.50 15.82
C LEU A 249 23.13 35.10 15.32
N GLY A 250 24.10 36.00 15.37
CA GLY A 250 25.47 35.77 14.91
C GLY A 250 26.25 34.77 15.75
N GLU A 251 25.94 34.63 17.05
CA GLU A 251 26.63 33.69 17.96
C GLU A 251 26.20 32.22 17.75
N LEU A 252 25.10 31.99 17.05
CA LEU A 252 24.61 30.65 16.76
C LEU A 252 25.46 29.89 15.73
N ALA A 253 26.43 30.58 15.11
CA ALA A 253 27.34 29.98 14.11
C ALA A 253 26.65 29.13 13.02
N LEU A 254 25.42 29.48 12.63
CA LEU A 254 24.65 28.78 11.58
C LEU A 254 25.38 28.74 10.23
N PRO A 255 26.13 29.80 9.80
CA PRO A 255 26.92 29.74 8.58
C PRO A 255 28.01 28.66 8.60
N ALA A 256 28.61 28.38 9.76
CA ALA A 256 29.58 27.27 9.92
C ALA A 256 28.99 25.89 9.72
N MET A 257 27.67 25.76 9.88
CA MET A 257 26.90 24.54 9.61
C MET A 257 26.39 24.46 8.16
N GLY A 258 26.75 25.42 7.29
CA GLY A 258 26.25 25.49 5.91
C GLY A 258 24.81 25.99 5.79
N VAL A 259 24.32 26.73 6.80
CA VAL A 259 22.97 27.28 6.83
C VAL A 259 23.03 28.81 6.85
N ARG A 260 22.33 29.44 5.91
CA ARG A 260 22.20 30.90 5.82
C ARG A 260 20.81 31.32 6.32
N VAL A 261 20.79 32.33 7.17
CA VAL A 261 19.54 32.99 7.57
C VAL A 261 19.13 33.99 6.52
N VAL A 262 18.01 33.75 5.86
CA VAL A 262 17.50 34.60 4.76
C VAL A 262 16.64 35.70 5.33
N ASN A 263 15.84 35.42 6.34
CA ASN A 263 14.95 36.40 6.96
C ASN A 263 14.65 36.04 8.42
N LEU A 264 14.34 37.06 9.22
CA LEU A 264 13.84 36.93 10.57
C LEU A 264 12.47 37.64 10.65
N ARG A 265 11.43 36.91 11.02
CA ARG A 265 10.11 37.49 11.31
C ARG A 265 9.91 37.51 12.82
N ARG A 266 9.54 38.66 13.33
CA ARG A 266 9.15 38.83 14.73
C ARG A 266 7.79 38.15 14.99
N GLY A 267 7.51 37.82 16.25
CA GLY A 267 6.24 37.21 16.64
C GLY A 267 5.01 38.08 16.34
N ASP A 268 5.16 39.36 16.06
CA ASP A 268 4.15 40.31 15.60
C ASP A 268 3.92 40.28 14.07
N GLY A 269 4.67 39.43 13.34
CA GLY A 269 4.52 39.21 11.90
C GLY A 269 5.31 40.17 11.02
N HIS A 270 6.02 41.17 11.58
CA HIS A 270 6.82 42.09 10.80
C HIS A 270 8.17 41.47 10.37
N PRO A 271 8.53 41.56 9.08
CA PRO A 271 9.85 41.10 8.62
C PRO A 271 10.94 42.07 9.18
N SER A 272 11.93 41.49 9.84
CA SER A 272 13.14 42.19 10.26
C SER A 272 14.32 41.66 9.47
N ALA A 273 15.24 42.54 9.09
CA ALA A 273 16.47 42.08 8.45
C ALA A 273 17.18 41.10 9.40
N ALA A 274 17.72 40.00 8.84
CA ALA A 274 18.49 39.01 9.61
C ALA A 274 19.90 39.62 9.89
N VAL A 275 19.96 40.51 10.89
CA VAL A 275 21.19 41.14 11.32
C VAL A 275 21.85 40.26 12.40
N ALA A 276 23.17 40.07 12.32
CA ALA A 276 23.92 39.22 13.26
C ALA A 276 23.73 39.60 14.73
N GLU A 277 23.47 40.87 15.00
CA GLU A 277 23.24 41.42 16.34
C GLU A 277 21.81 41.31 16.85
N ALA A 278 20.87 40.77 16.02
CA ALA A 278 19.48 40.62 16.41
C ALA A 278 19.32 39.57 17.53
N LEU A 279 18.83 40.00 18.69
CA LEU A 279 18.49 39.12 19.78
C LEU A 279 17.21 38.32 19.42
N LEU A 280 17.27 37.03 19.63
CA LEU A 280 16.13 36.12 19.37
C LEU A 280 15.13 36.18 20.50
N ALA A 281 13.84 36.15 20.15
CA ALA A 281 12.74 36.16 21.09
C ALA A 281 11.77 34.99 20.85
N ALA A 282 10.99 34.64 21.87
CA ALA A 282 9.93 33.65 21.73
C ALA A 282 8.91 34.08 20.66
N GLY A 283 8.53 33.17 19.77
CA GLY A 283 7.64 33.45 18.65
C GLY A 283 8.32 33.98 17.40
N ASP A 284 9.62 34.27 17.44
CA ASP A 284 10.37 34.63 16.25
C ASP A 284 10.45 33.46 15.27
N THR A 285 10.30 33.75 13.97
CA THR A 285 10.39 32.77 12.90
C THR A 285 11.59 33.07 12.02
N LEU A 286 12.58 32.16 11.99
CA LEU A 286 13.73 32.23 11.11
C LEU A 286 13.45 31.53 9.79
N VAL A 287 13.78 32.19 8.67
CA VAL A 287 13.81 31.58 7.33
C VAL A 287 15.24 31.22 7.01
N LEU A 288 15.52 29.93 6.91
CA LEU A 288 16.84 29.36 6.73
C LEU A 288 16.98 28.83 5.30
N SER A 289 18.17 28.98 4.68
CA SER A 289 18.54 28.36 3.40
C SER A 289 19.77 27.49 3.60
N GLY A 290 19.75 26.28 3.08
CA GLY A 290 20.86 25.34 3.15
C GLY A 290 20.48 23.95 2.65
N HIS A 291 21.46 23.04 2.66
CA HIS A 291 21.22 21.64 2.35
C HIS A 291 20.33 20.97 3.42
N PRO A 292 19.49 19.99 3.05
CA PRO A 292 18.52 19.38 3.98
C PRO A 292 19.14 18.86 5.29
N ALA A 293 20.33 18.25 5.22
CA ALA A 293 21.05 17.73 6.38
C ALA A 293 21.51 18.87 7.31
N ALA A 294 22.03 19.95 6.75
CA ALA A 294 22.49 21.12 7.50
C ALA A 294 21.30 21.87 8.14
N LEU A 295 20.19 22.00 7.40
CA LEU A 295 18.97 22.61 7.91
C LEU A 295 18.40 21.84 9.11
N ALA A 296 18.45 20.53 9.07
CA ALA A 296 17.98 19.69 10.18
C ALA A 296 18.83 19.86 11.44
N LEU A 297 20.16 19.94 11.30
CA LEU A 297 21.06 20.21 12.42
C LEU A 297 20.85 21.62 13.00
N ALA A 298 20.62 22.59 12.14
CA ALA A 298 20.32 23.96 12.56
C ALA A 298 18.97 24.05 13.30
N GLU A 299 17.95 23.34 12.83
CA GLU A 299 16.65 23.26 13.47
C GLU A 299 16.74 22.59 14.86
N ASP A 300 17.48 21.49 14.97
CA ASP A 300 17.74 20.83 16.26
C ASP A 300 18.46 21.80 17.23
N LYS A 301 19.42 22.57 16.76
CA LYS A 301 20.13 23.56 17.58
C LYS A 301 19.24 24.71 18.03
N LEU A 302 18.32 25.16 17.18
CA LEU A 302 17.39 26.25 17.49
C LEU A 302 16.24 25.84 18.41
N LEU A 303 15.80 24.60 18.32
CA LEU A 303 14.65 24.09 19.06
C LEU A 303 15.05 23.35 20.35
N GLN A 304 16.23 22.74 20.38
CA GLN A 304 16.76 22.13 21.60
C GLN A 304 17.38 23.22 22.47
N GLY A 305 16.67 23.45 23.51
CA GLY A 305 17.30 24.07 24.62
C GLY A 305 18.10 23.09 25.40
#